data_64f2f5bd677555dec4fe305b208210c5
#
_entry.id   64f2f5bd677555dec4fe305b208210c5
#
_cell.length_a   1.000
_cell.length_b   1.000
_cell.length_c   1.000
_cell.angle_alpha   90.00
_cell.angle_beta   90.00
_cell.angle_gamma   90.00
#
_symmetry.space_group_name_H-M   'P 1'
#
loop_
_entity.id
_entity.type
_entity.pdbx_description
1 polymer ?
#
loop_
_entity_poly.entity_id
_entity_poly.type
_entity_poly.pdbx_seq_one_letter_code
_entity_poly.pdbx_strand_id
1 'polypeptide(L)'
;MSLSLRSALRMLLLALVTLWVCPVFSAQLVRVAAAHFPPYTVRPETGADTGLLPQLVEALNQSQSKYQFVLVPTSIPRRFRDFEQGRVDLAIFENPAWGWKDIDHTSVDMGLEDAEIFVAQRQPGRGQEYFADLKGKRLALFSGYHYAFAQFNADPKYLADTYNATLTYSHDSNLLMVLRGRADIALVTRSYLSDFLVRNAENNDQLLVSQRIDQVYHHYSLIRPQAPISAEDFAGLLQTLRANGQLRKIFDPYRIVVMPVPHA
;
A
#
# COMPACT_ATOMS: atom_id res chain seq x y z
N MET A 1 -66.07 1.48 -33.58
CA MET A 1 -65.53 2.07 -32.34
C MET A 1 -64.21 2.76 -32.70
N SER A 2 -64.27 4.08 -32.91
CA SER A 2 -63.07 4.87 -33.26
C SER A 2 -62.44 5.38 -31.97
N LEU A 3 -61.26 4.91 -31.65
CA LEU A 3 -60.45 5.52 -30.59
C LEU A 3 -60.19 6.99 -30.99
N SER A 4 -60.53 7.93 -30.11
CA SER A 4 -60.26 9.33 -30.39
C SER A 4 -58.81 9.62 -30.52
N LEU A 5 -58.37 10.44 -31.46
CA LEU A 5 -56.98 10.84 -31.72
C LEU A 5 -56.24 11.27 -30.44
N ARG A 6 -57.00 11.83 -29.47
CA ARG A 6 -56.49 12.23 -28.14
C ARG A 6 -56.07 11.02 -27.25
N SER A 7 -56.80 9.88 -27.38
CA SER A 7 -56.46 8.66 -26.61
C SER A 7 -55.21 7.95 -27.20
N ALA A 8 -55.08 7.95 -28.53
CA ALA A 8 -53.90 7.40 -29.22
C ALA A 8 -52.65 8.23 -28.94
N LEU A 9 -52.75 9.57 -28.90
CA LEU A 9 -51.65 10.47 -28.56
C LEU A 9 -51.21 10.32 -27.10
N ARG A 10 -52.15 10.10 -26.15
CA ARG A 10 -51.81 9.84 -24.74
C ARG A 10 -51.15 8.49 -24.53
N MET A 11 -51.56 7.44 -25.24
CA MET A 11 -50.89 6.14 -25.20
C MET A 11 -49.46 6.19 -25.81
N LEU A 12 -49.27 6.95 -26.88
CA LEU A 12 -47.97 7.17 -27.49
C LEU A 12 -47.03 7.94 -26.56
N LEU A 13 -47.49 8.97 -25.86
CA LEU A 13 -46.71 9.72 -24.86
C LEU A 13 -46.37 8.86 -23.64
N LEU A 14 -47.28 8.00 -23.15
CA LEU A 14 -46.96 7.05 -22.06
C LEU A 14 -45.93 6.01 -22.50
N ALA A 15 -46.01 5.51 -23.72
CA ALA A 15 -45.03 4.56 -24.26
C ALA A 15 -43.65 5.18 -24.50
N LEU A 16 -43.54 6.47 -24.82
CA LEU A 16 -42.26 7.18 -24.94
C LEU A 16 -41.58 7.43 -23.59
N VAL A 17 -42.35 7.63 -22.50
CA VAL A 17 -41.79 7.86 -21.16
C VAL A 17 -41.22 6.56 -20.54
N THR A 18 -41.73 5.39 -20.92
CA THR A 18 -41.26 4.11 -20.41
C THR A 18 -39.94 3.64 -21.06
N LEU A 19 -39.52 4.25 -22.19
CA LEU A 19 -38.26 3.86 -22.89
C LEU A 19 -36.99 4.52 -22.38
N TRP A 20 -37.07 5.40 -21.37
CA TRP A 20 -35.91 6.14 -20.84
C TRP A 20 -35.51 5.75 -19.41
N VAL A 21 -35.91 4.58 -18.93
CA VAL A 21 -35.32 4.04 -17.71
C VAL A 21 -34.00 3.37 -18.10
N CYS A 22 -32.94 4.18 -18.30
CA CYS A 22 -31.60 3.67 -18.27
C CYS A 22 -31.37 3.03 -16.89
N PRO A 23 -30.99 1.75 -16.80
CA PRO A 23 -30.60 1.18 -15.52
C PRO A 23 -29.37 1.97 -15.03
N VAL A 24 -29.57 2.75 -13.99
CA VAL A 24 -28.45 3.35 -13.26
C VAL A 24 -27.76 2.18 -12.55
N PHE A 25 -26.75 1.60 -13.19
CA PHE A 25 -25.86 0.67 -12.51
C PHE A 25 -25.11 1.48 -11.44
N SER A 26 -25.56 1.36 -10.19
CA SER A 26 -24.79 1.86 -9.07
C SER A 26 -23.45 1.12 -9.02
N ALA A 27 -22.35 1.85 -8.97
CA ALA A 27 -21.02 1.26 -8.82
C ALA A 27 -20.98 0.38 -7.57
N GLN A 28 -20.36 -0.79 -7.68
CA GLN A 28 -20.19 -1.70 -6.55
C GLN A 28 -19.14 -1.12 -5.60
N LEU A 29 -19.52 -0.95 -4.34
CA LEU A 29 -18.62 -0.41 -3.31
C LEU A 29 -17.57 -1.45 -2.93
N VAL A 30 -16.29 -1.07 -3.05
CA VAL A 30 -15.12 -1.88 -2.68
C VAL A 30 -14.35 -1.17 -1.57
N ARG A 31 -14.31 -1.75 -0.39
CA ARG A 31 -13.69 -1.17 0.81
C ARG A 31 -12.24 -1.60 0.91
N VAL A 32 -11.32 -0.63 0.89
CA VAL A 32 -9.87 -0.84 0.91
C VAL A 32 -9.33 -0.51 2.30
N ALA A 33 -8.61 -1.45 2.92
CA ALA A 33 -7.95 -1.23 4.20
C ALA A 33 -6.90 -0.12 4.09
N ALA A 34 -6.98 0.88 4.96
CA ALA A 34 -6.02 1.98 5.03
C ALA A 34 -5.40 2.03 6.44
N ALA A 35 -4.23 1.42 6.62
CA ALA A 35 -3.42 1.49 7.84
C ALA A 35 -2.30 2.50 7.65
N HIS A 36 -1.90 3.19 8.73
CA HIS A 36 -0.74 4.09 8.67
C HIS A 36 0.55 3.32 8.33
N PHE A 37 1.04 3.50 7.12
CA PHE A 37 2.16 2.78 6.54
C PHE A 37 2.87 3.67 5.49
N PRO A 38 3.62 4.69 5.91
CA PRO A 38 4.28 5.62 4.99
C PRO A 38 5.37 4.92 4.13
N PRO A 39 5.51 5.31 2.85
CA PRO A 39 4.80 6.37 2.14
C PRO A 39 3.47 5.94 1.52
N TYR A 40 3.05 4.68 1.73
CA TYR A 40 1.85 4.11 1.09
C TYR A 40 0.57 4.75 1.60
N THR A 41 0.43 4.88 2.92
CA THR A 41 -0.75 5.50 3.55
C THR A 41 -0.29 6.32 4.75
N VAL A 42 -0.70 7.59 4.81
CA VAL A 42 -0.29 8.52 5.88
C VAL A 42 -1.52 8.95 6.66
N ARG A 43 -1.60 8.58 7.94
CA ARG A 43 -2.64 8.99 8.91
C ARG A 43 -4.06 8.92 8.34
N PRO A 44 -4.53 7.79 7.84
CA PRO A 44 -5.85 7.66 7.21
C PRO A 44 -6.99 8.03 8.16
N GLU A 45 -6.77 7.91 9.48
CA GLU A 45 -7.74 8.27 10.53
C GLU A 45 -8.04 9.78 10.60
N THR A 46 -7.18 10.62 10.04
CA THR A 46 -7.40 12.08 10.02
C THR A 46 -8.19 12.55 8.80
N GLY A 47 -8.54 11.63 7.89
CA GLY A 47 -9.12 11.98 6.60
C GLY A 47 -8.13 12.67 5.65
N ALA A 48 -6.85 12.67 5.99
CA ALA A 48 -5.80 13.15 5.10
C ALA A 48 -5.57 12.07 4.03
N ASP A 49 -6.08 12.30 2.82
CA ASP A 49 -5.90 11.42 1.66
C ASP A 49 -4.48 11.60 1.09
N THR A 50 -3.48 11.31 1.92
CA THR A 50 -2.08 11.44 1.55
C THR A 50 -1.37 10.10 1.51
N GLY A 51 -0.46 9.95 0.55
CA GLY A 51 0.28 8.72 0.30
C GLY A 51 -0.03 8.09 -1.06
N LEU A 52 0.56 6.93 -1.30
CA LEU A 52 0.43 6.21 -2.58
C LEU A 52 -0.92 5.49 -2.72
N LEU A 53 -1.49 5.01 -1.59
CA LEU A 53 -2.78 4.31 -1.62
C LEU A 53 -3.94 5.21 -2.06
N PRO A 54 -4.12 6.44 -1.53
CA PRO A 54 -5.12 7.37 -2.05
C PRO A 54 -4.96 7.67 -3.54
N GLN A 55 -3.73 7.90 -4.02
CA GLN A 55 -3.47 8.15 -5.44
C GLN A 55 -3.84 6.94 -6.32
N LEU A 56 -3.53 5.72 -5.86
CA LEU A 56 -3.90 4.50 -6.57
C LEU A 56 -5.43 4.32 -6.60
N VAL A 57 -6.11 4.53 -5.47
CA VAL A 57 -7.58 4.43 -5.36
C VAL A 57 -8.26 5.46 -6.26
N GLU A 58 -7.76 6.69 -6.32
CA GLU A 58 -8.24 7.71 -7.25
C GLU A 58 -8.08 7.27 -8.71
N ALA A 59 -6.90 6.76 -9.09
CA ALA A 59 -6.64 6.27 -10.44
C ALA A 59 -7.55 5.07 -10.81
N LEU A 60 -7.79 4.14 -9.88
CA LEU A 60 -8.72 3.03 -10.06
C LEU A 60 -10.15 3.54 -10.29
N ASN A 61 -10.61 4.49 -9.49
CA ASN A 61 -11.96 5.09 -9.64
C ASN A 61 -12.10 5.87 -10.94
N GLN A 62 -11.06 6.56 -11.39
CA GLN A 62 -11.09 7.31 -12.66
C GLN A 62 -11.03 6.41 -13.91
N SER A 63 -10.47 5.21 -13.79
CA SER A 63 -10.26 4.32 -14.94
C SER A 63 -11.50 3.54 -15.38
N GLN A 64 -12.53 3.47 -14.55
CA GLN A 64 -13.74 2.69 -14.80
C GLN A 64 -14.93 3.18 -13.95
N SER A 65 -16.16 2.65 -14.19
CA SER A 65 -17.39 3.02 -13.48
C SER A 65 -18.11 1.84 -12.81
N LYS A 66 -17.59 0.62 -12.95
CA LYS A 66 -18.20 -0.61 -12.39
C LYS A 66 -18.03 -0.68 -10.86
N TYR A 67 -16.91 -0.19 -10.34
CA TYR A 67 -16.54 -0.22 -8.94
C TYR A 67 -16.31 1.18 -8.37
N GLN A 68 -16.62 1.35 -7.09
CA GLN A 68 -16.28 2.52 -6.30
C GLN A 68 -15.37 2.09 -5.16
N PHE A 69 -14.07 2.35 -5.27
CA PHE A 69 -13.11 2.06 -4.21
C PHE A 69 -13.14 3.17 -3.16
N VAL A 70 -13.22 2.78 -1.88
CA VAL A 70 -13.21 3.71 -0.75
C VAL A 70 -12.21 3.25 0.32
N LEU A 71 -11.50 4.19 0.91
CA LEU A 71 -10.56 3.90 2.00
C LEU A 71 -11.31 3.72 3.31
N VAL A 72 -10.98 2.65 4.03
CA VAL A 72 -11.51 2.36 5.37
C VAL A 72 -10.35 2.39 6.36
N PRO A 73 -10.27 3.40 7.24
CA PRO A 73 -9.22 3.50 8.23
C PRO A 73 -9.17 2.27 9.15
N THR A 74 -7.96 1.75 9.34
CA THR A 74 -7.64 0.65 10.24
C THR A 74 -6.24 0.86 10.84
N SER A 75 -5.70 -0.12 11.53
CA SER A 75 -4.31 -0.13 12.00
C SER A 75 -3.59 -1.41 11.57
N ILE A 76 -2.26 -1.40 11.58
CA ILE A 76 -1.45 -2.56 11.20
C ILE A 76 -1.91 -3.85 11.94
N PRO A 77 -2.10 -3.87 13.28
CA PRO A 77 -2.55 -5.09 13.95
C PRO A 77 -4.04 -5.41 13.72
N ARG A 78 -4.89 -4.40 13.43
CA ARG A 78 -6.33 -4.63 13.27
C ARG A 78 -6.74 -5.05 11.87
N ARG A 79 -5.91 -4.76 10.85
CA ARG A 79 -6.25 -4.98 9.44
C ARG A 79 -6.63 -6.44 9.13
N PHE A 80 -6.01 -7.39 9.82
CA PHE A 80 -6.30 -8.82 9.69
C PHE A 80 -7.74 -9.13 10.09
N ARG A 81 -8.12 -8.73 11.31
CA ARG A 81 -9.48 -8.92 11.82
C ARG A 81 -10.53 -8.15 11.01
N ASP A 82 -10.22 -6.91 10.60
CA ASP A 82 -11.14 -6.11 9.79
C ASP A 82 -11.38 -6.78 8.42
N PHE A 83 -10.37 -7.47 7.88
CA PHE A 83 -10.47 -8.24 6.65
C PHE A 83 -11.30 -9.53 6.85
N GLU A 84 -11.01 -10.35 7.85
CA GLU A 84 -11.76 -11.58 8.16
C GLU A 84 -13.24 -11.29 8.45
N GLN A 85 -13.54 -10.22 9.17
CA GLN A 85 -14.92 -9.82 9.51
C GLN A 85 -15.65 -9.09 8.37
N GLY A 86 -15.01 -8.92 7.22
CA GLY A 86 -15.61 -8.25 6.07
C GLY A 86 -15.87 -6.76 6.25
N ARG A 87 -15.16 -6.11 7.17
CA ARG A 87 -15.18 -4.64 7.27
C ARG A 87 -14.46 -3.99 6.09
N VAL A 88 -13.45 -4.64 5.56
CA VAL A 88 -12.74 -4.30 4.33
C VAL A 88 -12.78 -5.47 3.36
N ASP A 89 -12.68 -5.18 2.07
CA ASP A 89 -12.75 -6.17 0.98
C ASP A 89 -11.37 -6.43 0.37
N LEU A 90 -10.49 -5.42 0.44
CA LEU A 90 -9.13 -5.44 -0.11
C LEU A 90 -8.12 -4.95 0.94
N ALA A 91 -6.97 -5.60 0.99
CA ALA A 91 -5.77 -5.10 1.63
C ALA A 91 -4.68 -4.94 0.55
N ILE A 92 -4.30 -3.68 0.26
CA ILE A 92 -3.37 -3.31 -0.82
C ILE A 92 -2.00 -3.01 -0.22
N PHE A 93 -0.90 -3.26 -0.97
CA PHE A 93 0.49 -3.17 -0.54
C PHE A 93 0.86 -4.14 0.57
N GLU A 94 0.27 -5.31 0.54
CA GLU A 94 0.58 -6.42 1.46
C GLU A 94 1.52 -7.45 0.82
N ASN A 95 1.95 -8.40 1.64
CA ASN A 95 2.62 -9.61 1.18
C ASN A 95 2.06 -10.79 1.97
N PRO A 96 1.72 -11.92 1.35
CA PRO A 96 1.19 -13.10 2.03
C PRO A 96 2.08 -13.60 3.19
N ALA A 97 3.41 -13.38 3.11
CA ALA A 97 4.35 -13.72 4.17
C ALA A 97 4.25 -12.86 5.44
N TRP A 98 3.52 -11.74 5.40
CA TRP A 98 3.40 -10.78 6.50
C TRP A 98 2.20 -11.07 7.41
N GLY A 99 2.10 -12.30 7.90
CA GLY A 99 1.07 -12.70 8.86
C GLY A 99 -0.29 -13.08 8.26
N TRP A 100 -0.39 -13.23 6.92
CA TRP A 100 -1.64 -13.55 6.22
C TRP A 100 -1.85 -15.05 5.98
N LYS A 101 -0.91 -15.90 6.39
CA LYS A 101 -0.88 -17.34 6.06
C LYS A 101 -2.16 -18.09 6.42
N ASP A 102 -2.76 -17.74 7.56
CA ASP A 102 -3.94 -18.45 8.11
C ASP A 102 -5.26 -17.70 7.84
N ILE A 103 -5.22 -16.68 6.97
CA ILE A 103 -6.37 -15.87 6.59
C ILE A 103 -6.71 -16.15 5.13
N ASP A 104 -7.94 -16.58 4.86
CA ASP A 104 -8.39 -16.88 3.50
C ASP A 104 -8.40 -15.62 2.63
N HIS A 105 -7.68 -15.66 1.53
CA HIS A 105 -7.62 -14.58 0.55
C HIS A 105 -7.18 -15.08 -0.83
N THR A 106 -7.47 -14.29 -1.85
CA THR A 106 -6.84 -14.42 -3.17
C THR A 106 -5.81 -13.31 -3.34
N SER A 107 -4.57 -13.66 -3.67
CA SER A 107 -3.49 -12.71 -3.90
C SER A 107 -3.42 -12.30 -5.36
N VAL A 108 -3.29 -10.98 -5.60
CA VAL A 108 -2.99 -10.42 -6.93
C VAL A 108 -1.64 -9.71 -6.84
N ASP A 109 -0.66 -10.17 -7.60
CA ASP A 109 0.64 -9.48 -7.72
C ASP A 109 0.42 -8.13 -8.40
N MET A 110 0.81 -7.07 -7.73
CA MET A 110 0.67 -5.71 -8.24
C MET A 110 1.75 -5.36 -9.27
N GLY A 111 2.78 -6.20 -9.43
CA GLY A 111 3.97 -5.88 -10.23
C GLY A 111 4.70 -4.65 -9.72
N LEU A 112 4.71 -4.44 -8.42
CA LEU A 112 5.41 -3.36 -7.73
C LEU A 112 6.44 -3.97 -6.78
N GLU A 113 7.69 -3.48 -6.87
CA GLU A 113 8.79 -3.94 -6.04
C GLU A 113 9.36 -2.81 -5.19
N ASP A 114 9.55 -3.09 -3.90
CA ASP A 114 10.28 -2.22 -2.98
C ASP A 114 11.28 -3.06 -2.14
N ALA A 115 12.01 -2.43 -1.25
CA ALA A 115 13.01 -3.09 -0.42
C ALA A 115 13.09 -2.46 0.97
N GLU A 116 13.42 -3.30 1.97
CA GLU A 116 13.88 -2.83 3.28
C GLU A 116 15.40 -2.68 3.25
N ILE A 117 15.88 -1.51 3.64
CA ILE A 117 17.29 -1.13 3.61
C ILE A 117 17.77 -0.64 4.97
N PHE A 118 19.06 -0.88 5.24
CA PHE A 118 19.71 -0.40 6.46
C PHE A 118 20.27 1.00 6.24
N VAL A 119 20.11 1.86 7.24
CA VAL A 119 20.61 3.24 7.25
C VAL A 119 21.33 3.51 8.55
N ALA A 120 22.52 4.08 8.48
CA ALA A 120 23.32 4.50 9.62
C ALA A 120 23.73 5.96 9.50
N GLN A 121 24.20 6.56 10.59
CA GLN A 121 24.84 7.87 10.51
C GLN A 121 26.16 7.76 9.78
N ARG A 122 26.40 8.66 8.80
CA ARG A 122 27.72 8.77 8.15
C ARG A 122 28.75 9.30 9.15
N GLN A 123 29.88 8.62 9.25
CA GLN A 123 30.98 9.02 10.11
C GLN A 123 32.31 8.76 9.39
N PRO A 124 33.38 9.49 9.71
CA PRO A 124 34.71 9.21 9.17
C PRO A 124 35.12 7.74 9.42
N GLY A 125 35.58 7.07 8.38
CA GLY A 125 35.99 5.66 8.44
C GLY A 125 34.88 4.62 8.53
N ARG A 126 33.60 5.03 8.52
CA ARG A 126 32.47 4.10 8.49
C ARG A 126 32.09 3.81 7.04
N GLY A 127 32.28 2.57 6.59
CA GLY A 127 31.92 2.09 5.26
C GLY A 127 30.81 1.03 5.28
N GLN A 128 30.68 0.29 4.20
CA GLN A 128 29.63 -0.71 4.02
C GLN A 128 29.75 -1.92 4.94
N GLU A 129 30.96 -2.24 5.41
CA GLU A 129 31.25 -3.28 6.40
C GLU A 129 30.51 -3.06 7.72
N TYR A 130 30.11 -1.83 8.02
CA TYR A 130 29.32 -1.50 9.21
C TYR A 130 27.99 -2.25 9.28
N PHE A 131 27.42 -2.60 8.12
CA PHE A 131 26.15 -3.30 8.00
C PHE A 131 26.29 -4.83 7.94
N ALA A 132 27.52 -5.37 7.94
CA ALA A 132 27.74 -6.81 7.81
C ALA A 132 27.17 -7.60 9.00
N ASP A 133 27.27 -7.04 10.21
CA ASP A 133 26.76 -7.64 11.44
C ASP A 133 25.91 -6.64 12.22
N LEU A 134 24.76 -7.10 12.71
CA LEU A 134 23.84 -6.32 13.53
C LEU A 134 24.05 -6.53 15.03
N LYS A 135 24.90 -7.50 15.42
CA LYS A 135 25.15 -7.86 16.81
C LYS A 135 25.68 -6.66 17.61
N GLY A 136 25.09 -6.43 18.77
CA GLY A 136 25.49 -5.36 19.67
C GLY A 136 25.11 -3.94 19.22
N LYS A 137 24.48 -3.79 18.06
CA LYS A 137 23.99 -2.49 17.57
C LYS A 137 22.57 -2.22 18.07
N ARG A 138 22.27 -0.97 18.32
CA ARG A 138 20.93 -0.49 18.66
C ARG A 138 20.16 -0.27 17.37
N LEU A 139 19.09 -1.01 17.18
CA LEU A 139 18.24 -0.91 15.97
C LEU A 139 17.04 0.00 16.22
N ALA A 140 16.69 0.83 15.25
CA ALA A 140 15.42 1.55 15.20
C ALA A 140 14.54 0.94 14.10
N LEU A 141 13.42 0.35 14.50
CA LEU A 141 12.54 -0.45 13.65
C LEU A 141 11.11 0.09 13.67
N PHE A 142 10.35 -0.17 12.60
CA PHE A 142 8.92 0.14 12.58
C PHE A 142 8.12 -1.02 13.18
N SER A 143 7.23 -0.71 14.10
CA SER A 143 6.42 -1.72 14.80
C SER A 143 5.43 -2.41 13.85
N GLY A 144 5.44 -3.73 13.88
CA GLY A 144 4.57 -4.56 13.04
C GLY A 144 5.11 -4.85 11.63
N TYR A 145 6.34 -4.42 11.31
CA TYR A 145 7.02 -4.84 10.09
C TYR A 145 7.67 -6.22 10.25
N HIS A 146 7.76 -6.94 9.13
CA HIS A 146 8.31 -8.29 9.05
C HIS A 146 9.68 -8.23 8.37
N TYR A 147 10.75 -8.21 9.15
CA TYR A 147 12.13 -8.09 8.68
C TYR A 147 12.74 -9.46 8.37
N ALA A 148 13.45 -9.59 7.24
CA ALA A 148 14.08 -10.85 6.85
C ALA A 148 15.21 -11.26 7.81
N PHE A 149 16.01 -10.30 8.32
CA PHE A 149 17.05 -10.60 9.31
C PHE A 149 16.50 -11.23 10.59
N ALA A 150 15.24 -10.97 10.93
CA ALA A 150 14.53 -11.50 12.09
C ALA A 150 13.60 -12.69 11.72
N GLN A 151 13.83 -13.34 10.56
CA GLN A 151 13.00 -14.45 10.06
C GLN A 151 11.51 -14.11 9.98
N PHE A 152 11.19 -12.88 9.61
CA PHE A 152 9.84 -12.32 9.52
C PHE A 152 9.04 -12.34 10.82
N ASN A 153 9.69 -12.54 11.96
CA ASN A 153 9.04 -12.44 13.27
C ASN A 153 8.90 -10.97 13.66
N ALA A 154 7.64 -10.48 13.71
CA ALA A 154 7.30 -9.09 14.05
C ALA A 154 6.98 -8.89 15.54
N ASP A 155 7.17 -9.92 16.39
CA ASP A 155 6.92 -9.81 17.82
C ASP A 155 7.81 -8.75 18.46
N PRO A 156 7.22 -7.71 19.11
CA PRO A 156 7.99 -6.59 19.65
C PRO A 156 8.99 -7.01 20.73
N LYS A 157 8.62 -7.97 21.57
CA LYS A 157 9.49 -8.45 22.64
C LYS A 157 10.66 -9.22 22.08
N TYR A 158 10.43 -10.09 21.11
CA TYR A 158 11.49 -10.82 20.40
C TYR A 158 12.49 -9.87 19.74
N LEU A 159 12.01 -8.85 19.02
CA LEU A 159 12.87 -7.88 18.35
C LEU A 159 13.70 -7.05 19.36
N ALA A 160 13.07 -6.62 20.46
CA ALA A 160 13.77 -5.87 21.50
C ALA A 160 14.84 -6.72 22.20
N ASP A 161 14.50 -7.92 22.63
CA ASP A 161 15.38 -8.78 23.43
C ASP A 161 16.53 -9.38 22.61
N THR A 162 16.25 -9.79 21.36
CA THR A 162 17.22 -10.49 20.51
C THR A 162 18.12 -9.54 19.74
N TYR A 163 17.57 -8.41 19.30
CA TYR A 163 18.24 -7.48 18.37
C TYR A 163 18.46 -6.08 18.96
N ASN A 164 18.22 -5.87 20.25
CA ASN A 164 18.36 -4.56 20.89
C ASN A 164 17.57 -3.46 20.13
N ALA A 165 16.37 -3.81 19.68
CA ALA A 165 15.56 -2.95 18.84
C ALA A 165 14.66 -2.03 19.66
N THR A 166 14.62 -0.76 19.28
CA THR A 166 13.57 0.19 19.66
C THR A 166 12.54 0.24 18.55
N LEU A 167 11.28 -0.04 18.90
CA LEU A 167 10.17 -0.06 17.95
C LEU A 167 9.39 1.25 18.02
N THR A 168 9.15 1.86 16.85
CA THR A 168 8.37 3.08 16.72
C THR A 168 7.26 2.89 15.68
N TYR A 169 6.38 3.87 15.56
CA TYR A 169 5.37 3.95 14.49
C TYR A 169 5.69 5.08 13.50
N SER A 170 6.99 5.42 13.36
CA SER A 170 7.43 6.54 12.53
C SER A 170 8.82 6.30 11.96
N HIS A 171 8.92 6.15 10.66
CA HIS A 171 10.21 6.10 9.97
C HIS A 171 11.02 7.38 10.15
N ASP A 172 10.36 8.58 10.22
CA ASP A 172 11.05 9.84 10.57
C ASP A 172 11.74 9.71 11.93
N SER A 173 11.04 9.18 12.94
CA SER A 173 11.63 8.96 14.27
C SER A 173 12.82 8.03 14.22
N ASN A 174 12.74 6.94 13.44
CA ASN A 174 13.83 5.98 13.29
C ASN A 174 15.07 6.62 12.65
N LEU A 175 14.89 7.39 11.57
CA LEU A 175 16.00 8.10 10.92
C LEU A 175 16.58 9.19 11.82
N LEU A 176 15.74 9.94 12.54
CA LEU A 176 16.20 10.95 13.51
C LEU A 176 16.93 10.32 14.70
N MET A 177 16.57 9.11 15.14
CA MET A 177 17.32 8.39 16.17
C MET A 177 18.74 8.08 15.69
N VAL A 178 18.91 7.67 14.45
CA VAL A 178 20.23 7.43 13.83
C VAL A 178 21.02 8.74 13.72
N LEU A 179 20.43 9.80 13.19
CA LEU A 179 21.07 11.11 13.05
C LEU A 179 21.52 11.71 14.38
N ARG A 180 20.81 11.40 15.47
CA ARG A 180 21.12 11.87 16.83
C ARG A 180 21.95 10.90 17.66
N GLY A 181 22.43 9.80 17.06
CA GLY A 181 23.24 8.77 17.75
C GLY A 181 22.48 7.98 18.82
N ARG A 182 21.14 7.98 18.78
CA ARG A 182 20.28 7.23 19.71
C ARG A 182 20.07 5.78 19.23
N ALA A 183 20.18 5.53 17.93
CA ALA A 183 20.28 4.23 17.31
C ALA A 183 21.50 4.17 16.42
N ASP A 184 22.02 2.98 16.20
CA ASP A 184 23.19 2.72 15.36
C ASP A 184 22.77 2.48 13.91
N ILE A 185 21.65 1.78 13.72
CA ILE A 185 21.05 1.46 12.41
C ILE A 185 19.54 1.62 12.50
N ALA A 186 18.94 2.22 11.48
CA ALA A 186 17.51 2.15 11.21
C ALA A 186 17.25 1.24 10.01
N LEU A 187 16.14 0.51 10.01
CA LEU A 187 15.59 -0.10 8.81
C LEU A 187 14.37 0.69 8.36
N VAL A 188 14.36 0.99 7.09
CA VAL A 188 13.28 1.76 6.43
C VAL A 188 13.06 1.24 5.02
N THR A 189 11.88 1.46 4.46
CA THR A 189 11.66 1.13 3.06
C THR A 189 12.48 2.05 2.16
N ARG A 190 12.96 1.54 1.04
CA ARG A 190 13.70 2.32 0.02
C ARG A 190 12.86 3.50 -0.46
N SER A 191 11.57 3.26 -0.64
CA SER A 191 10.61 4.29 -1.03
C SER A 191 10.49 5.41 -0.01
N TYR A 192 10.41 5.05 1.29
CA TYR A 192 10.34 6.05 2.36
C TYR A 192 11.62 6.88 2.45
N LEU A 193 12.78 6.23 2.42
CA LEU A 193 14.06 6.96 2.46
C LEU A 193 14.17 7.96 1.31
N SER A 194 13.73 7.56 0.10
CA SER A 194 13.72 8.45 -1.07
C SER A 194 12.91 9.73 -0.81
N ASP A 195 11.69 9.56 -0.30
CA ASP A 195 10.81 10.69 0.05
C ASP A 195 11.38 11.54 1.20
N PHE A 196 11.92 10.89 2.23
CA PHE A 196 12.57 11.57 3.36
C PHE A 196 13.71 12.47 2.90
N LEU A 197 14.60 11.98 2.04
CA LEU A 197 15.75 12.73 1.54
C LEU A 197 15.36 13.89 0.63
N VAL A 198 14.25 13.79 -0.10
CA VAL A 198 13.70 14.91 -0.87
C VAL A 198 13.17 16.00 0.08
N ARG A 199 12.45 15.62 1.13
CA ARG A 199 11.87 16.57 2.11
C ARG A 199 12.91 17.18 3.07
N ASN A 200 14.05 16.51 3.25
CA ASN A 200 15.10 16.86 4.21
C ASN A 200 16.48 16.79 3.55
N ALA A 201 16.68 17.60 2.51
CA ALA A 201 17.89 17.56 1.68
C ALA A 201 19.19 17.77 2.47
N GLU A 202 19.12 18.48 3.61
CA GLU A 202 20.25 18.71 4.51
C GLU A 202 20.77 17.43 5.18
N ASN A 203 20.00 16.36 5.18
CA ASN A 203 20.39 15.06 5.75
C ASN A 203 21.05 14.12 4.74
N ASN A 204 21.12 14.47 3.46
CA ASN A 204 21.67 13.62 2.40
C ASN A 204 23.12 13.18 2.69
N ASP A 205 23.94 14.11 3.17
CA ASP A 205 25.37 13.86 3.48
C ASP A 205 25.57 13.29 4.89
N GLN A 206 24.54 13.22 5.71
CA GLN A 206 24.63 12.73 7.09
C GLN A 206 24.27 11.26 7.21
N LEU A 207 23.65 10.66 6.21
CA LEU A 207 23.23 9.27 6.21
C LEU A 207 24.14 8.40 5.33
N LEU A 208 24.50 7.24 5.85
CA LEU A 208 25.14 6.15 5.12
C LEU A 208 24.06 5.10 4.83
N VAL A 209 23.75 4.91 3.57
CA VAL A 209 22.79 3.91 3.10
C VAL A 209 23.52 2.62 2.77
N SER A 210 23.01 1.50 3.23
CA SER A 210 23.61 0.20 2.98
C SER A 210 23.39 -0.26 1.54
N GLN A 211 24.43 -0.89 0.97
CA GLN A 211 24.31 -1.72 -0.23
C GLN A 211 23.68 -3.09 0.10
N ARG A 212 23.84 -3.56 1.35
CA ARG A 212 23.12 -4.72 1.86
C ARG A 212 21.65 -4.37 1.97
N ILE A 213 20.80 -5.17 1.38
CA ILE A 213 19.33 -5.10 1.45
C ILE A 213 18.88 -6.16 2.46
N ASP A 214 17.95 -5.83 3.34
CA ASP A 214 17.33 -6.83 4.23
C ASP A 214 16.44 -7.77 3.42
N GLN A 215 15.52 -7.20 2.66
CA GLN A 215 14.65 -7.93 1.74
C GLN A 215 14.25 -7.06 0.56
N VAL A 216 14.10 -7.70 -0.59
CA VAL A 216 13.35 -7.19 -1.74
C VAL A 216 12.03 -7.92 -1.74
N TYR A 217 10.93 -7.22 -1.93
CA TYR A 217 9.60 -7.81 -1.91
C TYR A 217 8.69 -7.21 -2.96
N HIS A 218 7.77 -8.04 -3.42
CA HIS A 218 6.67 -7.61 -4.26
C HIS A 218 5.48 -7.22 -3.40
N HIS A 219 4.75 -6.21 -3.84
CA HIS A 219 3.47 -5.87 -3.27
C HIS A 219 2.34 -6.66 -3.91
N TYR A 220 1.47 -7.16 -3.07
CA TYR A 220 0.24 -7.83 -3.45
C TYR A 220 -0.98 -7.05 -2.99
N SER A 221 -2.07 -7.22 -3.71
CA SER A 221 -3.41 -6.92 -3.21
C SER A 221 -4.05 -8.23 -2.78
N LEU A 222 -4.49 -8.28 -1.53
CA LEU A 222 -5.20 -9.43 -0.99
C LEU A 222 -6.69 -9.14 -1.05
N ILE A 223 -7.43 -10.05 -1.67
CA ILE A 223 -8.87 -9.94 -1.91
C ILE A 223 -9.58 -10.93 -1.01
N ARG A 224 -10.49 -10.45 -0.17
CA ARG A 224 -11.28 -11.27 0.73
C ARG A 224 -12.21 -12.21 -0.06
N PRO A 225 -12.46 -13.45 0.43
CA PRO A 225 -13.55 -14.26 -0.09
C PRO A 225 -14.86 -13.48 -0.10
N GLN A 226 -15.64 -13.60 -1.17
CA GLN A 226 -16.92 -12.88 -1.36
C GLN A 226 -16.81 -11.34 -1.41
N ALA A 227 -15.62 -10.79 -1.69
CA ALA A 227 -15.49 -9.37 -2.02
C ALA A 227 -16.33 -9.03 -3.27
N PRO A 228 -16.84 -7.80 -3.40
CA PRO A 228 -17.63 -7.39 -4.56
C PRO A 228 -16.83 -7.36 -5.86
N ILE A 229 -15.51 -7.45 -5.80
CA ILE A 229 -14.61 -7.50 -6.95
C ILE A 229 -13.87 -8.84 -6.99
N SER A 230 -13.70 -9.42 -8.17
CA SER A 230 -12.88 -10.62 -8.38
C SER A 230 -11.40 -10.27 -8.51
N ALA A 231 -10.52 -11.27 -8.29
CA ALA A 231 -9.08 -11.12 -8.52
C ALA A 231 -8.75 -10.81 -9.99
N GLU A 232 -9.48 -11.41 -10.92
CA GLU A 232 -9.34 -11.18 -12.36
C GLU A 232 -9.70 -9.73 -12.73
N ASP A 233 -10.84 -9.23 -12.27
CA ASP A 233 -11.25 -7.84 -12.51
C ASP A 233 -10.22 -6.86 -11.94
N PHE A 234 -9.77 -7.09 -10.70
CA PHE A 234 -8.78 -6.21 -10.06
C PHE A 234 -7.43 -6.24 -10.79
N ALA A 235 -6.95 -7.42 -11.19
CA ALA A 235 -5.74 -7.55 -12.00
C ALA A 235 -5.86 -6.83 -13.35
N GLY A 236 -7.03 -6.92 -14.00
CA GLY A 236 -7.32 -6.19 -15.24
C GLY A 236 -7.26 -4.68 -15.06
N LEU A 237 -7.75 -4.16 -13.94
CA LEU A 237 -7.64 -2.71 -13.62
C LEU A 237 -6.18 -2.29 -13.42
N LEU A 238 -5.39 -3.06 -12.67
CA LEU A 238 -3.96 -2.79 -12.50
C LEU A 238 -3.22 -2.82 -13.84
N GLN A 239 -3.55 -3.77 -14.72
CA GLN A 239 -2.97 -3.85 -16.05
C GLN A 239 -3.32 -2.64 -16.90
N THR A 240 -4.56 -2.15 -16.83
CA THR A 240 -4.99 -0.92 -17.50
C THR A 240 -4.18 0.30 -17.02
N LEU A 241 -4.03 0.45 -15.69
CA LEU A 241 -3.23 1.55 -15.11
C LEU A 241 -1.74 1.43 -15.45
N ARG A 242 -1.23 0.21 -15.63
CA ARG A 242 0.15 -0.02 -16.07
C ARG A 242 0.32 0.37 -17.54
N ALA A 243 -0.58 -0.11 -18.42
CA ALA A 243 -0.51 0.13 -19.86
C ALA A 243 -0.61 1.61 -20.21
N ASN A 244 -1.42 2.39 -19.48
CA ASN A 244 -1.57 3.84 -19.70
C ASN A 244 -0.54 4.70 -18.94
N GLY A 245 0.41 4.07 -18.21
CA GLY A 245 1.51 4.74 -17.51
C GLY A 245 1.14 5.33 -16.15
N GLN A 246 -0.10 5.19 -15.68
CA GLN A 246 -0.53 5.75 -14.38
C GLN A 246 0.23 5.13 -13.20
N LEU A 247 0.53 3.81 -13.22
CA LEU A 247 1.32 3.21 -12.15
C LEU A 247 2.71 3.84 -12.05
N ARG A 248 3.40 4.04 -13.18
CA ARG A 248 4.71 4.71 -13.16
C ARG A 248 4.62 6.13 -12.64
N LYS A 249 3.62 6.88 -13.07
CA LYS A 249 3.40 8.26 -12.58
C LYS A 249 3.28 8.32 -11.07
N ILE A 250 2.61 7.33 -10.45
CA ILE A 250 2.39 7.26 -9.00
C ILE A 250 3.66 6.79 -8.28
N PHE A 251 4.34 5.73 -8.79
CA PHE A 251 5.33 4.97 -8.02
C PHE A 251 6.78 5.33 -8.32
N ASP A 252 7.14 5.74 -9.55
CA ASP A 252 8.53 6.10 -9.91
C ASP A 252 9.12 7.21 -9.03
N PRO A 253 8.37 8.26 -8.62
CA PRO A 253 8.90 9.29 -7.73
C PRO A 253 9.41 8.75 -6.37
N TYR A 254 8.87 7.63 -5.92
CA TYR A 254 9.26 6.94 -4.68
C TYR A 254 10.28 5.82 -4.89
N ARG A 255 10.81 5.67 -6.12
CA ARG A 255 11.73 4.59 -6.51
C ARG A 255 11.17 3.18 -6.29
N ILE A 256 9.87 3.05 -6.31
CA ILE A 256 9.19 1.75 -6.35
C ILE A 256 9.25 1.29 -7.81
N VAL A 257 9.77 0.08 -8.03
CA VAL A 257 9.92 -0.46 -9.37
C VAL A 257 8.56 -0.94 -9.87
N VAL A 258 8.12 -0.39 -11.02
CA VAL A 258 6.94 -0.89 -11.73
C VAL A 258 7.41 -1.91 -12.76
N MET A 259 7.14 -3.19 -12.47
CA MET A 259 7.55 -4.30 -13.34
C MET A 259 6.84 -4.22 -14.70
N PRO A 260 7.50 -4.60 -15.79
CA PRO A 260 6.85 -4.69 -17.09
C PRO A 260 5.71 -5.70 -17.06
N VAL A 261 4.73 -5.52 -17.95
CA VAL A 261 3.65 -6.51 -18.12
C VAL A 261 4.31 -7.84 -18.56
N PRO A 262 4.02 -8.96 -17.89
CA PRO A 262 4.43 -10.26 -18.41
C PRO A 262 3.85 -10.40 -19.83
N HIS A 263 4.71 -10.66 -20.81
CA HIS A 263 4.25 -11.02 -22.14
C HIS A 263 3.54 -12.37 -22.02
N ALA A 264 2.24 -12.38 -22.38
CA ALA A 264 1.45 -13.59 -22.45
C ALA A 264 1.95 -14.53 -23.55
#